data_814aee4e03290c7eac4544c68140a13a
#
_entry.id   814aee4e03290c7eac4544c68140a13a
#
_cell.length_a   1.000
_cell.length_b   1.000
_cell.length_c   1.000
_cell.angle_alpha   90.00
_cell.angle_beta   90.00
_cell.angle_gamma   90.00
#
_symmetry.space_group_name_H-M   'P 1'
#
loop_
_entity.id
_entity.type
_entity.pdbx_description
1 polymer ?
#
loop_
_entity_poly.entity_id
_entity_poly.type
_entity_poly.pdbx_seq_one_letter_code
_entity_poly.pdbx_strand_id
1 'polypeptide(L)'
;MEINGVQIEDTFAEGFPIKMARVVVTAVTERWALEAAREATGFGTSVIGCSAEAGIEGIVGGDETPDGRPGVNILICNMGYKNLENSLLFRIGQCILTAPTAAAFSGMPDAEKQFDTGKKLSFFGDGYQKQAEMCGRSVWKIPLMSGDFMVEQNFGAIDGIAGGNFLIFAQNQAAGLLAAESAVNAIGKIKGTITPFPGGVVASGSKVGSKYKFLKASTNTAFCTSLREDGVCTLAEDVSAVFEIVINGVSREAISAAMKAGINAACRVPGVLKISAANYEGKLGTHQFPLRAVLE
;
A
#
# COMPACT_ATOMS: atom_id res chain seq x y z
N MET A 1 -4.52 -22.68 16.25
CA MET A 1 -5.87 -22.14 16.46
C MET A 1 -6.66 -22.31 15.18
N GLU A 2 -8.00 -22.21 15.22
CA GLU A 2 -8.86 -22.39 14.05
C GLU A 2 -9.96 -21.33 14.04
N ILE A 3 -10.31 -20.83 12.86
CA ILE A 3 -11.39 -19.85 12.63
C ILE A 3 -12.27 -20.37 11.49
N ASN A 4 -13.54 -20.63 11.75
CA ASN A 4 -14.51 -21.15 10.76
C ASN A 4 -14.04 -22.41 10.00
N GLY A 5 -13.33 -23.31 10.67
CA GLY A 5 -12.77 -24.52 10.05
C GLY A 5 -11.44 -24.30 9.32
N VAL A 6 -10.92 -23.07 9.30
CA VAL A 6 -9.64 -22.72 8.66
C VAL A 6 -8.52 -22.79 9.70
N GLN A 7 -7.48 -23.56 9.43
CA GLN A 7 -6.31 -23.67 10.28
C GLN A 7 -5.51 -22.36 10.27
N ILE A 8 -5.20 -21.80 11.44
CA ILE A 8 -4.26 -20.68 11.59
C ILE A 8 -2.93 -21.23 12.10
N GLU A 9 -1.89 -21.10 11.29
CA GLU A 9 -0.55 -21.57 11.62
C GLU A 9 0.05 -20.76 12.77
N ASP A 10 0.83 -21.42 13.63
CA ASP A 10 1.54 -20.75 14.71
C ASP A 10 2.85 -20.15 14.17
N THR A 11 2.73 -18.99 13.54
CA THR A 11 3.80 -18.27 12.88
C THR A 11 3.58 -16.76 12.99
N PHE A 12 4.45 -15.96 12.38
CA PHE A 12 4.39 -14.50 12.42
C PHE A 12 4.72 -13.90 11.04
N ALA A 13 4.20 -12.70 10.78
CA ALA A 13 4.66 -11.86 9.69
C ALA A 13 5.83 -10.99 10.16
N GLU A 14 6.77 -10.72 9.27
CA GLU A 14 7.96 -9.92 9.55
C GLU A 14 7.87 -8.58 8.84
N GLY A 15 7.85 -7.50 9.63
CA GLY A 15 7.71 -6.13 9.13
C GLY A 15 9.02 -5.34 9.21
N PHE A 16 9.14 -4.35 8.34
CA PHE A 16 10.34 -3.54 8.12
C PHE A 16 10.04 -2.05 8.32
N PRO A 17 10.94 -1.27 8.93
CA PRO A 17 10.80 0.18 8.99
C PRO A 17 10.76 0.77 7.58
N ILE A 18 9.83 1.69 7.34
CA ILE A 18 9.69 2.42 6.09
C ILE A 18 9.29 3.86 6.37
N LYS A 19 9.61 4.79 5.47
CA LYS A 19 9.16 6.19 5.54
C LYS A 19 7.90 6.35 4.72
N MET A 20 6.91 7.08 5.25
CA MET A 20 5.60 7.24 4.63
C MET A 20 5.18 8.71 4.58
N ALA A 21 4.51 9.08 3.49
CA ALA A 21 3.78 10.33 3.37
C ALA A 21 2.36 10.05 2.88
N ARG A 22 1.38 10.74 3.46
CA ARG A 22 -0.01 10.74 2.97
C ARG A 22 -0.23 11.94 2.08
N VAL A 23 -0.78 11.70 0.90
CA VAL A 23 -1.25 12.74 -0.01
C VAL A 23 -2.76 12.66 -0.12
N VAL A 24 -3.43 13.80 0.11
CA VAL A 24 -4.85 13.98 -0.14
C VAL A 24 -4.99 14.47 -1.56
N VAL A 25 -5.50 13.65 -2.45
CA VAL A 25 -5.76 13.97 -3.85
C VAL A 25 -7.22 14.37 -3.97
N THR A 26 -7.52 15.61 -4.39
CA THR A 26 -8.90 16.06 -4.61
C THR A 26 -9.15 16.39 -6.07
N ALA A 27 -10.42 16.35 -6.49
CA ALA A 27 -10.85 16.81 -7.80
C ALA A 27 -12.32 17.26 -7.76
N VAL A 28 -12.84 17.83 -8.85
CA VAL A 28 -14.25 18.24 -8.96
C VAL A 28 -15.20 17.05 -8.78
N THR A 29 -14.78 15.84 -9.14
CA THR A 29 -15.54 14.61 -8.88
C THR A 29 -14.65 13.54 -8.27
N GLU A 30 -15.23 12.66 -7.46
CA GLU A 30 -14.57 11.47 -6.90
C GLU A 30 -13.88 10.64 -7.98
N ARG A 31 -14.51 10.49 -9.15
CA ARG A 31 -13.92 9.77 -10.29
C ARG A 31 -12.54 10.31 -10.65
N TRP A 32 -12.40 11.63 -10.84
CA TRP A 32 -11.11 12.21 -11.23
C TRP A 32 -10.08 12.18 -10.11
N ALA A 33 -10.50 12.34 -8.86
CA ALA A 33 -9.61 12.14 -7.72
C ALA A 33 -9.09 10.68 -7.68
N LEU A 34 -9.97 9.71 -7.94
CA LEU A 34 -9.62 8.28 -7.95
C LEU A 34 -8.71 7.91 -9.13
N GLU A 35 -8.94 8.46 -10.34
CA GLU A 35 -8.05 8.22 -11.48
C GLU A 35 -6.64 8.78 -11.21
N ALA A 36 -6.55 10.02 -10.72
CA ALA A 36 -5.26 10.61 -10.33
C ALA A 36 -4.55 9.80 -9.24
N ALA A 37 -5.29 9.31 -8.24
CA ALA A 37 -4.77 8.48 -7.17
C ALA A 37 -4.27 7.11 -7.68
N ARG A 38 -4.98 6.47 -8.60
CA ARG A 38 -4.58 5.20 -9.24
C ARG A 38 -3.27 5.35 -10.01
N GLU A 39 -3.17 6.39 -10.83
CA GLU A 39 -1.93 6.68 -11.57
C GLU A 39 -0.77 6.99 -10.61
N ALA A 40 -1.02 7.80 -9.57
CA ALA A 40 0.00 8.16 -8.59
C ALA A 40 0.46 6.96 -7.73
N THR A 41 -0.35 5.93 -7.57
CA THR A 41 0.00 4.70 -6.85
C THR A 41 0.46 3.57 -7.76
N GLY A 42 0.29 3.69 -9.07
CA GLY A 42 0.75 2.72 -10.06
C GLY A 42 2.26 2.48 -10.03
N PHE A 43 2.71 1.29 -10.44
CA PHE A 43 4.10 0.83 -10.38
C PHE A 43 4.74 1.09 -9.00
N GLY A 44 4.00 0.74 -7.95
CA GLY A 44 4.38 1.01 -6.56
C GLY A 44 4.19 -0.20 -5.65
N THR A 45 4.56 -1.42 -6.11
CA THR A 45 4.28 -2.67 -5.40
C THR A 45 5.32 -3.02 -4.34
N SER A 46 6.62 -2.96 -4.68
CA SER A 46 7.71 -3.28 -3.79
C SER A 46 8.96 -2.49 -4.14
N VAL A 47 9.62 -1.92 -3.13
CA VAL A 47 10.90 -1.21 -3.28
C VAL A 47 12.04 -2.11 -3.77
N ILE A 48 11.86 -3.41 -3.86
CA ILE A 48 12.82 -4.35 -4.49
C ILE A 48 12.96 -4.04 -5.98
N GLY A 49 11.86 -3.69 -6.66
CA GLY A 49 11.83 -3.43 -8.10
C GLY A 49 11.20 -2.09 -8.50
N CYS A 50 10.54 -1.40 -7.57
CA CYS A 50 9.88 -0.13 -7.81
C CYS A 50 10.58 1.02 -7.11
N SER A 51 10.35 2.24 -7.59
CA SER A 51 10.89 3.46 -6.96
C SER A 51 10.24 3.77 -5.61
N ALA A 52 9.07 3.23 -5.32
CA ALA A 52 8.32 3.36 -4.06
C ALA A 52 7.33 2.21 -3.92
N GLU A 53 6.81 2.02 -2.70
CA GLU A 53 5.56 1.31 -2.47
C GLU A 53 4.45 2.35 -2.30
N ALA A 54 3.32 2.15 -2.95
CA ALA A 54 2.23 3.12 -2.89
C ALA A 54 0.86 2.43 -3.03
N GLY A 55 -0.16 3.01 -2.40
CA GLY A 55 -1.51 2.47 -2.47
C GLY A 55 -2.56 3.50 -2.07
N ILE A 56 -3.78 3.23 -2.47
CA ILE A 56 -4.94 4.00 -2.03
C ILE A 56 -5.29 3.55 -0.62
N GLU A 57 -5.34 4.51 0.32
CA GLU A 57 -5.76 4.28 1.70
C GLU A 57 -7.29 4.32 1.82
N GLY A 58 -7.94 5.24 1.11
CA GLY A 58 -9.39 5.35 1.11
C GLY A 58 -9.91 6.61 0.43
N ILE A 59 -11.22 6.59 0.16
CA ILE A 59 -11.97 7.75 -0.34
C ILE A 59 -12.33 8.62 0.88
N VAL A 60 -12.30 9.95 0.70
CA VAL A 60 -12.67 10.94 1.73
C VAL A 60 -13.68 11.92 1.19
N GLY A 61 -14.63 12.29 2.02
CA GLY A 61 -15.63 13.30 1.69
C GLY A 61 -15.05 14.71 1.62
N GLY A 62 -15.76 15.63 0.98
CA GLY A 62 -15.34 17.03 0.90
C GLY A 62 -15.22 17.71 2.26
N ASP A 63 -15.94 17.27 3.27
CA ASP A 63 -15.86 17.74 4.64
C ASP A 63 -14.54 17.38 5.35
N GLU A 64 -13.84 16.36 4.85
CA GLU A 64 -12.53 15.93 5.36
C GLU A 64 -11.35 16.49 4.52
N THR A 65 -11.62 17.19 3.41
CA THR A 65 -10.57 17.70 2.51
C THR A 65 -10.32 19.20 2.68
N PRO A 66 -9.08 19.69 2.44
CA PRO A 66 -8.75 21.09 2.63
C PRO A 66 -9.49 22.07 1.72
N ASP A 67 -9.95 21.62 0.55
CA ASP A 67 -10.60 22.44 -0.46
C ASP A 67 -12.11 22.16 -0.62
N GLY A 68 -12.67 21.32 0.24
CA GLY A 68 -14.09 20.99 0.24
C GLY A 68 -14.55 20.09 -0.91
N ARG A 69 -13.63 19.53 -1.71
CA ARG A 69 -13.94 18.66 -2.85
C ARG A 69 -13.78 17.18 -2.49
N PRO A 70 -14.48 16.28 -3.20
CA PRO A 70 -14.25 14.83 -3.05
C PRO A 70 -12.76 14.49 -3.20
N GLY A 71 -12.28 13.59 -2.35
CA GLY A 71 -10.86 13.25 -2.32
C GLY A 71 -10.56 11.77 -2.12
N VAL A 72 -9.30 11.45 -2.29
CA VAL A 72 -8.70 10.13 -2.08
C VAL A 72 -7.41 10.29 -1.30
N ASN A 73 -7.28 9.58 -0.20
CA ASN A 73 -6.01 9.46 0.51
C ASN A 73 -5.16 8.37 -0.14
N ILE A 74 -3.91 8.70 -0.45
CA ILE A 74 -2.90 7.73 -0.86
C ILE A 74 -1.73 7.76 0.12
N LEU A 75 -1.11 6.61 0.36
CA LEU A 75 0.18 6.51 1.04
C LEU A 75 1.27 6.20 0.02
N ILE A 76 2.37 6.93 0.11
CA ILE A 76 3.59 6.73 -0.66
C ILE A 76 4.70 6.42 0.34
N CYS A 77 5.40 5.29 0.12
CA CYS A 77 6.35 4.75 1.06
C CYS A 77 7.71 4.52 0.39
N ASN A 78 8.80 4.72 1.14
CA ASN A 78 10.15 4.43 0.67
C ASN A 78 11.09 4.12 1.84
N MET A 79 12.21 3.45 1.59
CA MET A 79 13.19 3.10 2.62
C MET A 79 13.91 4.31 3.23
N GLY A 80 13.92 5.45 2.55
CA GLY A 80 14.61 6.65 3.02
C GLY A 80 13.91 7.94 2.62
N TYR A 81 14.04 8.97 3.44
CA TYR A 81 13.39 10.27 3.24
C TYR A 81 13.73 10.94 1.90
N LYS A 82 14.98 10.87 1.44
CA LYS A 82 15.38 11.43 0.14
C LYS A 82 14.64 10.77 -1.03
N ASN A 83 14.53 9.45 -1.00
CA ASN A 83 13.82 8.71 -2.04
C ASN A 83 12.31 8.92 -1.94
N LEU A 84 11.77 9.06 -0.72
CA LEU A 84 10.36 9.40 -0.50
C LEU A 84 10.02 10.77 -1.07
N GLU A 85 10.86 11.80 -0.82
CA GLU A 85 10.67 13.14 -1.38
C GLU A 85 10.69 13.13 -2.91
N ASN A 86 11.63 12.42 -3.54
CA ASN A 86 11.66 12.24 -4.98
C ASN A 86 10.39 11.55 -5.49
N SER A 87 9.92 10.53 -4.79
CA SER A 87 8.70 9.81 -5.15
C SER A 87 7.46 10.71 -5.07
N LEU A 88 7.37 11.56 -4.04
CA LEU A 88 6.32 12.58 -3.93
C LEU A 88 6.37 13.55 -5.11
N LEU A 89 7.55 14.11 -5.41
CA LEU A 89 7.73 15.07 -6.48
C LEU A 89 7.28 14.49 -7.84
N PHE A 90 7.75 13.29 -8.19
CA PHE A 90 7.41 12.67 -9.47
C PHE A 90 5.94 12.25 -9.54
N ARG A 91 5.40 11.62 -8.51
CA ARG A 91 4.02 11.12 -8.52
C ARG A 91 3.01 12.25 -8.49
N ILE A 92 3.23 13.29 -7.68
CA ILE A 92 2.36 14.48 -7.69
C ILE A 92 2.50 15.21 -9.04
N GLY A 93 3.73 15.44 -9.52
CA GLY A 93 3.97 16.20 -10.74
C GLY A 93 3.54 15.50 -12.03
N GLN A 94 3.66 14.17 -12.11
CA GLN A 94 3.37 13.44 -13.34
C GLN A 94 1.99 12.77 -13.36
N CYS A 95 1.41 12.48 -12.20
CA CYS A 95 0.14 11.75 -12.14
C CYS A 95 -1.01 12.61 -11.63
N ILE A 96 -0.77 13.50 -10.64
CA ILE A 96 -1.84 14.30 -10.05
C ILE A 96 -1.98 15.65 -10.76
N LEU A 97 -0.87 16.39 -10.97
CA LEU A 97 -0.88 17.67 -11.66
C LEU A 97 -1.44 17.56 -13.09
N THR A 98 -1.18 16.47 -13.75
CA THR A 98 -1.65 16.20 -15.12
C THR A 98 -3.11 15.74 -15.20
N ALA A 99 -3.71 15.38 -14.07
CA ALA A 99 -5.09 14.93 -14.04
C ALA A 99 -6.07 16.13 -14.06
N PRO A 100 -7.17 16.05 -14.82
CA PRO A 100 -8.14 17.13 -14.89
C PRO A 100 -8.70 17.53 -13.54
N THR A 101 -8.67 18.84 -13.24
CA THR A 101 -9.24 19.45 -12.03
C THR A 101 -8.61 19.01 -10.68
N ALA A 102 -7.55 18.21 -10.71
CA ALA A 102 -6.95 17.68 -9.50
C ALA A 102 -6.23 18.75 -8.66
N ALA A 103 -6.07 18.46 -7.38
CA ALA A 103 -5.19 19.19 -6.46
C ALA A 103 -4.53 18.18 -5.48
N ALA A 104 -3.47 18.60 -4.82
CA ALA A 104 -2.74 17.75 -3.88
C ALA A 104 -2.43 18.47 -2.58
N PHE A 105 -2.75 17.84 -1.47
CA PHE A 105 -2.52 18.36 -0.13
C PHE A 105 -1.80 17.33 0.75
N SER A 106 -1.10 17.81 1.77
CA SER A 106 -0.51 16.93 2.78
C SER A 106 -1.59 16.31 3.67
N GLY A 107 -1.60 15.01 3.79
CA GLY A 107 -2.42 14.30 4.78
C GLY A 107 -1.72 14.14 6.14
N MET A 108 -0.51 14.72 6.29
CA MET A 108 0.29 14.69 7.52
C MET A 108 0.92 16.06 7.80
N PRO A 109 0.12 17.14 7.92
CA PRO A 109 0.64 18.51 8.02
C PRO A 109 1.47 18.75 9.28
N ASP A 110 1.16 18.03 10.37
CA ASP A 110 1.80 18.19 11.68
C ASP A 110 3.01 17.26 11.87
N ALA A 111 3.41 16.50 10.85
CA ALA A 111 4.57 15.63 10.94
C ALA A 111 5.85 16.46 11.13
N GLU A 112 6.75 16.00 12.00
CA GLU A 112 8.03 16.66 12.26
C GLU A 112 8.89 16.79 10.99
N LYS A 113 8.91 15.73 10.19
CA LYS A 113 9.61 15.74 8.90
C LYS A 113 8.71 16.33 7.82
N GLN A 114 9.18 17.40 7.19
CA GLN A 114 8.48 18.10 6.10
C GLN A 114 9.36 18.14 4.85
N PHE A 115 8.73 18.06 3.67
CA PHE A 115 9.36 18.24 2.36
C PHE A 115 8.73 19.42 1.62
N ASP A 116 9.54 20.26 1.05
CA ASP A 116 9.16 21.45 0.28
C ASP A 116 8.71 21.07 -1.16
N THR A 117 7.92 20.01 -1.27
CA THR A 117 7.54 19.40 -2.55
C THR A 117 6.69 20.34 -3.40
N GLY A 118 5.69 21.00 -2.80
CA GLY A 118 4.82 21.91 -3.55
C GLY A 118 5.57 23.14 -4.05
N LYS A 119 6.54 23.66 -3.27
CA LYS A 119 7.43 24.72 -3.74
C LYS A 119 8.25 24.27 -4.96
N LYS A 120 8.80 23.06 -4.94
CA LYS A 120 9.55 22.52 -6.08
C LYS A 120 8.67 22.35 -7.32
N LEU A 121 7.45 21.83 -7.14
CA LEU A 121 6.46 21.69 -8.22
C LEU A 121 6.02 23.04 -8.77
N SER A 122 5.97 24.11 -7.96
CA SER A 122 5.51 25.41 -8.38
C SER A 122 6.31 26.00 -9.53
N PHE A 123 7.58 25.61 -9.69
CA PHE A 123 8.42 26.07 -10.80
C PHE A 123 7.91 25.66 -12.19
N PHE A 124 7.03 24.64 -12.25
CA PHE A 124 6.33 24.30 -13.49
C PHE A 124 5.46 25.46 -14.03
N GLY A 125 5.08 26.39 -13.17
CA GLY A 125 4.33 27.60 -13.56
C GLY A 125 5.12 28.68 -14.30
N ASP A 126 6.43 28.47 -14.56
CA ASP A 126 7.29 29.32 -15.37
C ASP A 126 7.29 30.81 -14.96
N GLY A 127 7.24 31.05 -13.65
CA GLY A 127 7.18 32.40 -13.06
C GLY A 127 5.76 32.97 -12.88
N TYR A 128 4.73 32.30 -13.40
CA TYR A 128 3.33 32.73 -13.26
C TYR A 128 2.61 32.06 -12.08
N GLN A 129 3.24 31.12 -11.40
CA GLN A 129 2.68 30.51 -10.19
C GLN A 129 2.52 31.55 -9.09
N LYS A 130 1.48 31.39 -8.28
CA LYS A 130 1.17 32.30 -7.18
C LYS A 130 1.05 31.53 -5.86
N GLN A 131 1.64 32.09 -4.81
CA GLN A 131 1.41 31.59 -3.47
C GLN A 131 0.05 32.12 -2.95
N ALA A 132 -0.68 31.28 -2.24
CA ALA A 132 -1.95 31.63 -1.62
C ALA A 132 -2.08 30.89 -0.28
N GLU A 133 -3.08 31.27 0.47
CA GLU A 133 -3.51 30.58 1.70
C GLU A 133 -4.89 29.96 1.47
N MET A 134 -5.08 28.73 1.95
CA MET A 134 -6.33 28.01 1.89
C MET A 134 -6.55 27.23 3.20
N CYS A 135 -7.60 27.58 3.94
CA CYS A 135 -7.94 26.96 5.23
C CYS A 135 -6.73 26.86 6.19
N GLY A 136 -5.94 27.93 6.30
CA GLY A 136 -4.74 28.01 7.14
C GLY A 136 -3.52 27.24 6.58
N ARG A 137 -3.58 26.75 5.34
CA ARG A 137 -2.49 26.04 4.65
C ARG A 137 -1.87 26.91 3.58
N SER A 138 -0.54 26.95 3.52
CA SER A 138 0.18 27.62 2.42
C SER A 138 0.14 26.73 1.18
N VAL A 139 -0.40 27.26 0.08
CA VAL A 139 -0.56 26.54 -1.19
C VAL A 139 0.06 27.34 -2.34
N TRP A 140 0.45 26.61 -3.37
CA TRP A 140 0.83 27.17 -4.67
C TRP A 140 -0.28 26.94 -5.68
N LYS A 141 -0.64 27.99 -6.42
CA LYS A 141 -1.50 27.94 -7.60
C LYS A 141 -0.61 27.95 -8.83
N ILE A 142 -0.62 26.85 -9.57
CA ILE A 142 0.18 26.67 -10.78
C ILE A 142 -0.76 26.75 -11.98
N PRO A 143 -0.59 27.73 -12.89
CA PRO A 143 -1.46 27.89 -14.03
C PRO A 143 -1.38 26.70 -14.98
N LEU A 144 -2.51 26.17 -15.37
CA LEU A 144 -2.70 25.12 -16.37
C LEU A 144 -3.64 25.60 -17.47
N MET A 145 -3.73 24.85 -18.55
CA MET A 145 -4.65 25.16 -19.67
C MET A 145 -6.14 25.15 -19.28
N SER A 146 -6.49 24.42 -18.23
CA SER A 146 -7.87 24.25 -17.76
C SER A 146 -8.18 24.96 -16.45
N GLY A 147 -7.29 25.80 -15.95
CA GLY A 147 -7.41 26.51 -14.66
C GLY A 147 -6.12 26.44 -13.87
N ASP A 148 -6.22 26.45 -12.54
CA ASP A 148 -5.06 26.36 -11.65
C ASP A 148 -4.97 24.97 -11.01
N PHE A 149 -3.76 24.38 -10.99
CA PHE A 149 -3.46 23.26 -10.10
C PHE A 149 -3.06 23.81 -8.72
N MET A 150 -3.76 23.35 -7.69
CA MET A 150 -3.44 23.71 -6.31
C MET A 150 -2.60 22.61 -5.67
N VAL A 151 -1.48 22.99 -5.07
CA VAL A 151 -0.63 22.07 -4.32
C VAL A 151 -0.17 22.70 -3.02
N GLU A 152 -0.33 21.99 -1.91
CA GLU A 152 0.18 22.44 -0.62
C GLU A 152 1.70 22.58 -0.67
N GLN A 153 2.26 23.60 -0.03
CA GLN A 153 3.70 23.89 -0.07
C GLN A 153 4.52 22.75 0.49
N ASN A 154 4.13 22.24 1.67
CA ASN A 154 4.89 21.22 2.39
C ASN A 154 4.12 19.90 2.49
N PHE A 155 4.83 18.80 2.36
CA PHE A 155 4.27 17.46 2.58
C PHE A 155 4.98 16.78 3.75
N GLY A 156 4.20 16.42 4.75
CA GLY A 156 4.69 15.73 5.95
C GLY A 156 4.99 14.26 5.70
N ALA A 157 5.97 13.74 6.44
CA ALA A 157 6.34 12.33 6.42
C ALA A 157 6.61 11.80 7.82
N ILE A 158 6.32 10.53 8.02
CA ILE A 158 6.51 9.81 9.27
C ILE A 158 7.27 8.50 9.05
N ASP A 159 7.70 7.91 10.14
CA ASP A 159 8.15 6.53 10.18
C ASP A 159 6.94 5.61 10.27
N GLY A 160 6.89 4.60 9.41
CA GLY A 160 5.86 3.59 9.35
C GLY A 160 6.46 2.19 9.24
N ILE A 161 5.63 1.22 8.97
CA ILE A 161 6.02 -0.19 8.87
C ILE A 161 5.48 -0.77 7.56
N ALA A 162 6.32 -1.50 6.83
CA ALA A 162 5.97 -2.27 5.65
C ALA A 162 6.10 -3.77 5.93
N GLY A 163 5.39 -4.60 5.16
CA GLY A 163 5.58 -6.05 5.15
C GLY A 163 4.74 -6.83 6.15
N GLY A 164 3.78 -6.21 6.85
CA GLY A 164 2.70 -6.98 7.46
C GLY A 164 2.09 -7.90 6.39
N ASN A 165 1.92 -9.21 6.67
CA ASN A 165 1.45 -10.09 5.62
C ASN A 165 0.72 -11.32 6.18
N PHE A 166 -0.03 -11.98 5.32
CA PHE A 166 -0.51 -13.34 5.54
C PHE A 166 -0.73 -14.06 4.21
N LEU A 167 -0.64 -15.37 4.26
CA LEU A 167 -0.80 -16.28 3.14
C LEU A 167 -2.12 -17.03 3.28
N ILE A 168 -2.87 -17.12 2.19
CA ILE A 168 -4.16 -17.80 2.08
C ILE A 168 -3.94 -19.07 1.25
N PHE A 169 -4.10 -20.24 1.87
CA PHE A 169 -3.99 -21.54 1.21
C PHE A 169 -5.39 -22.06 0.92
N ALA A 170 -5.67 -22.36 -0.33
CA ALA A 170 -7.01 -22.72 -0.78
C ALA A 170 -7.04 -24.00 -1.64
N GLN A 171 -8.18 -24.66 -1.64
CA GLN A 171 -8.45 -25.88 -2.42
C GLN A 171 -8.38 -25.65 -3.94
N ASN A 172 -8.67 -24.42 -4.38
CA ASN A 172 -8.63 -24.03 -5.78
C ASN A 172 -8.40 -22.53 -5.94
N GLN A 173 -8.05 -22.12 -7.14
CA GLN A 173 -7.71 -20.72 -7.44
C GLN A 173 -8.88 -19.77 -7.21
N ALA A 174 -10.12 -20.18 -7.53
CA ALA A 174 -11.30 -19.31 -7.39
C ALA A 174 -11.60 -19.01 -5.92
N ALA A 175 -11.57 -20.03 -5.04
CA ALA A 175 -11.76 -19.86 -3.61
C ALA A 175 -10.65 -18.97 -2.99
N GLY A 176 -9.39 -19.20 -3.40
CA GLY A 176 -8.26 -18.39 -2.95
C GLY A 176 -8.36 -16.94 -3.36
N LEU A 177 -8.72 -16.66 -4.61
CA LEU A 177 -8.91 -15.29 -5.10
C LEU A 177 -10.07 -14.59 -4.38
N LEU A 178 -11.23 -15.25 -4.26
CA LEU A 178 -12.38 -14.69 -3.53
C LEU A 178 -12.04 -14.37 -2.07
N ALA A 179 -11.25 -15.22 -1.42
CA ALA A 179 -10.78 -14.98 -0.06
C ALA A 179 -9.82 -13.80 0.02
N ALA A 180 -8.90 -13.68 -0.94
CA ALA A 180 -7.97 -12.56 -1.03
C ALA A 180 -8.70 -11.22 -1.28
N GLU A 181 -9.67 -11.19 -2.20
CA GLU A 181 -10.51 -10.01 -2.46
C GLU A 181 -11.35 -9.63 -1.22
N SER A 182 -11.92 -10.61 -0.54
CA SER A 182 -12.66 -10.39 0.70
C SER A 182 -11.77 -9.81 1.80
N ALA A 183 -10.54 -10.30 1.90
CA ALA A 183 -9.54 -9.77 2.83
C ALA A 183 -9.17 -8.32 2.50
N VAL A 184 -8.84 -8.02 1.24
CA VAL A 184 -8.50 -6.66 0.79
C VAL A 184 -9.64 -5.69 1.05
N ASN A 185 -10.88 -6.09 0.76
CA ASN A 185 -12.07 -5.26 1.04
C ASN A 185 -12.26 -4.98 2.54
N ALA A 186 -11.91 -5.92 3.42
CA ALA A 186 -11.96 -5.73 4.86
C ALA A 186 -10.82 -4.81 5.35
N ILE A 187 -9.61 -4.98 4.82
CA ILE A 187 -8.43 -4.16 5.10
C ILE A 187 -8.64 -2.71 4.66
N GLY A 188 -9.27 -2.47 3.51
CA GLY A 188 -9.56 -1.14 2.98
C GLY A 188 -10.47 -0.27 3.87
N LYS A 189 -11.06 -0.85 4.93
CA LYS A 189 -11.82 -0.11 5.95
C LYS A 189 -10.96 0.35 7.13
N ILE A 190 -9.72 -0.09 7.20
CA ILE A 190 -8.78 0.23 8.29
C ILE A 190 -7.93 1.42 7.86
N LYS A 191 -8.18 2.58 8.45
CA LYS A 191 -7.40 3.81 8.19
C LYS A 191 -5.93 3.60 8.55
N GLY A 192 -5.04 4.22 7.81
CA GLY A 192 -3.59 4.14 8.04
C GLY A 192 -2.92 2.94 7.41
N THR A 193 -3.58 2.20 6.53
CA THR A 193 -2.99 1.03 5.85
C THR A 193 -3.24 1.03 4.35
N ILE A 194 -2.33 0.40 3.62
CA ILE A 194 -2.46 0.10 2.18
C ILE A 194 -2.01 -1.32 1.89
N THR A 195 -2.54 -1.86 0.80
CA THR A 195 -2.10 -3.11 0.17
C THR A 195 -1.50 -2.76 -1.20
N PRO A 196 -0.16 -2.59 -1.33
CA PRO A 196 0.45 -1.93 -2.49
C PRO A 196 0.50 -2.76 -3.78
N PHE A 197 0.11 -4.03 -3.75
CA PHE A 197 0.11 -4.90 -4.93
C PHE A 197 -1.17 -4.75 -5.78
N PRO A 198 -1.17 -5.22 -7.04
CA PRO A 198 -2.33 -5.10 -7.93
C PRO A 198 -3.60 -5.69 -7.31
N GLY A 199 -4.67 -4.87 -7.20
CA GLY A 199 -5.88 -5.27 -6.49
C GLY A 199 -5.69 -5.61 -5.01
N GLY A 200 -4.53 -5.26 -4.42
CA GLY A 200 -4.16 -5.59 -3.05
C GLY A 200 -3.63 -7.01 -2.84
N VAL A 201 -3.49 -7.81 -3.91
CA VAL A 201 -3.17 -9.26 -3.83
C VAL A 201 -1.84 -9.56 -4.49
N VAL A 202 -0.99 -10.35 -3.85
CA VAL A 202 0.24 -10.88 -4.40
C VAL A 202 -0.02 -12.30 -4.90
N ALA A 203 0.01 -12.48 -6.22
CA ALA A 203 -0.11 -13.79 -6.85
C ALA A 203 1.24 -14.50 -7.05
N SER A 204 2.32 -13.72 -7.17
CA SER A 204 3.65 -14.25 -7.49
C SER A 204 4.31 -15.00 -6.34
N GLY A 205 4.06 -14.55 -5.09
CA GLY A 205 4.90 -14.91 -3.96
C GLY A 205 6.37 -14.54 -4.20
N SER A 206 7.18 -14.57 -3.18
CA SER A 206 8.63 -14.42 -3.36
C SER A 206 9.42 -15.11 -2.25
N LYS A 207 10.66 -15.47 -2.57
CA LYS A 207 11.68 -15.88 -1.60
C LYS A 207 12.96 -15.12 -1.85
N VAL A 208 13.78 -14.96 -0.83
CA VAL A 208 15.10 -14.35 -0.94
C VAL A 208 16.03 -15.25 -1.75
N GLY A 209 16.82 -14.64 -2.62
CA GLY A 209 17.77 -15.34 -3.47
C GLY A 209 17.15 -15.96 -4.71
N SER A 210 18.01 -16.46 -5.56
CA SER A 210 17.66 -17.07 -6.84
C SER A 210 18.78 -18.00 -7.28
N LYS A 211 18.45 -18.97 -8.14
CA LYS A 211 19.43 -19.73 -8.92
C LYS A 211 20.29 -18.81 -9.81
N TYR A 212 19.72 -17.69 -10.23
CA TYR A 212 20.40 -16.69 -11.05
C TYR A 212 21.02 -15.62 -10.17
N LYS A 213 22.36 -15.46 -10.17
CA LYS A 213 23.11 -14.56 -9.28
C LYS A 213 22.72 -13.07 -9.39
N PHE A 214 22.13 -12.65 -10.50
CA PHE A 214 21.69 -11.27 -10.73
C PHE A 214 20.32 -10.95 -10.12
N LEU A 215 19.56 -11.95 -9.65
CA LEU A 215 18.25 -11.76 -9.01
C LEU A 215 18.36 -11.84 -7.48
N LYS A 216 17.89 -10.82 -6.81
CA LYS A 216 17.83 -10.74 -5.33
C LYS A 216 16.68 -11.56 -4.74
N ALA A 217 15.61 -11.74 -5.51
CA ALA A 217 14.43 -12.50 -5.14
C ALA A 217 13.94 -13.34 -6.33
N SER A 218 13.21 -14.40 -6.03
CA SER A 218 12.62 -15.29 -7.05
C SER A 218 11.28 -15.84 -6.55
N THR A 219 10.53 -16.53 -7.43
CA THR A 219 9.26 -17.15 -7.07
C THR A 219 9.42 -18.09 -5.86
N ASN A 220 8.40 -18.17 -5.02
CA ASN A 220 8.39 -19.08 -3.89
C ASN A 220 8.07 -20.50 -4.39
N THR A 221 9.10 -21.23 -4.84
CA THR A 221 8.97 -22.55 -5.43
C THR A 221 8.29 -23.57 -4.52
N ALA A 222 8.44 -23.41 -3.18
CA ALA A 222 7.79 -24.28 -2.22
C ALA A 222 6.26 -24.21 -2.30
N PHE A 223 5.70 -23.09 -2.76
CA PHE A 223 4.26 -22.87 -2.88
C PHE A 223 3.74 -22.93 -4.32
N CYS A 224 4.59 -23.33 -5.29
CA CYS A 224 4.18 -23.48 -6.68
C CYS A 224 3.65 -24.89 -6.93
N THR A 225 2.32 -25.03 -7.05
CA THR A 225 1.67 -26.33 -7.28
C THR A 225 2.08 -27.00 -8.59
N SER A 226 2.41 -26.19 -9.62
CA SER A 226 2.95 -26.70 -10.90
C SER A 226 4.31 -27.41 -10.77
N LEU A 227 4.99 -27.26 -9.63
CA LEU A 227 6.30 -27.89 -9.37
C LEU A 227 6.19 -29.11 -8.45
N ARG A 228 5.00 -29.71 -8.29
CA ARG A 228 4.82 -30.94 -7.47
C ARG A 228 5.61 -32.11 -8.04
N GLU A 229 5.54 -32.32 -9.35
CA GLU A 229 6.25 -33.41 -10.04
C GLU A 229 7.75 -33.24 -9.95
N ASP A 230 8.24 -32.02 -9.86
CA ASP A 230 9.67 -31.73 -9.67
C ASP A 230 10.16 -31.93 -8.22
N GLY A 231 9.25 -32.26 -7.29
CA GLY A 231 9.57 -32.51 -5.88
C GLY A 231 9.99 -31.27 -5.08
N VAL A 232 9.75 -30.06 -5.59
CA VAL A 232 10.13 -28.81 -4.91
C VAL A 232 8.95 -28.10 -4.23
N CYS A 233 7.72 -28.45 -4.60
CA CYS A 233 6.52 -27.96 -3.94
C CYS A 233 6.29 -28.70 -2.61
N THR A 234 6.08 -27.96 -1.53
CA THR A 234 5.88 -28.51 -0.18
C THR A 234 4.43 -28.44 0.29
N LEU A 235 3.53 -28.01 -0.58
CA LEU A 235 2.10 -27.87 -0.25
C LEU A 235 1.42 -29.25 -0.08
N ALA A 236 0.50 -29.36 0.87
CA ALA A 236 -0.38 -30.50 1.02
C ALA A 236 -1.20 -30.76 -0.27
N GLU A 237 -1.61 -32.00 -0.51
CA GLU A 237 -2.25 -32.41 -1.77
C GLU A 237 -3.57 -31.66 -2.05
N ASP A 238 -4.30 -31.31 -1.00
CA ASP A 238 -5.58 -30.60 -1.04
C ASP A 238 -5.44 -29.09 -1.28
N VAL A 239 -4.22 -28.51 -1.21
CA VAL A 239 -3.95 -27.10 -1.51
C VAL A 239 -3.57 -26.95 -2.98
N SER A 240 -4.37 -26.22 -3.76
CA SER A 240 -4.11 -25.97 -5.18
C SER A 240 -3.78 -24.51 -5.51
N ALA A 241 -3.95 -23.59 -4.56
CA ALA A 241 -3.59 -22.18 -4.76
C ALA A 241 -3.13 -21.52 -3.46
N VAL A 242 -2.18 -20.59 -3.58
CA VAL A 242 -1.74 -19.72 -2.49
C VAL A 242 -1.74 -18.29 -2.97
N PHE A 243 -2.38 -17.40 -2.19
CA PHE A 243 -2.33 -15.94 -2.38
C PHE A 243 -1.76 -15.29 -1.15
N GLU A 244 -1.07 -14.16 -1.34
CA GLU A 244 -0.49 -13.38 -0.27
C GLU A 244 -1.11 -11.99 -0.24
N ILE A 245 -1.34 -11.48 0.97
CA ILE A 245 -1.68 -10.07 1.19
C ILE A 245 -0.51 -9.42 1.92
N VAL A 246 0.04 -8.35 1.34
CA VAL A 246 1.08 -7.53 1.95
C VAL A 246 0.49 -6.18 2.36
N ILE A 247 0.78 -5.76 3.58
CA ILE A 247 0.18 -4.57 4.22
C ILE A 247 1.29 -3.64 4.67
N ASN A 248 1.22 -2.38 4.27
CA ASN A 248 2.01 -1.30 4.84
C ASN A 248 1.10 -0.41 5.69
N GLY A 249 1.60 0.09 6.80
CA GLY A 249 0.78 0.89 7.71
C GLY A 249 1.57 1.93 8.50
N VAL A 250 0.86 2.97 8.93
CA VAL A 250 1.41 4.09 9.69
C VAL A 250 1.83 3.70 11.10
N SER A 251 1.33 2.58 11.62
CA SER A 251 1.68 2.07 12.94
C SER A 251 1.53 0.55 13.01
N ARG A 252 2.08 -0.03 14.08
CA ARG A 252 1.92 -1.45 14.41
C ARG A 252 0.46 -1.85 14.63
N GLU A 253 -0.28 -0.99 15.31
CA GLU A 253 -1.71 -1.18 15.64
C GLU A 253 -2.55 -1.21 14.36
N ALA A 254 -2.29 -0.29 13.43
CA ALA A 254 -2.99 -0.23 12.14
C ALA A 254 -2.76 -1.53 11.33
N ILE A 255 -1.52 -2.01 11.25
CA ILE A 255 -1.20 -3.27 10.56
C ILE A 255 -1.87 -4.45 11.26
N SER A 256 -1.79 -4.54 12.59
CA SER A 256 -2.43 -5.63 13.35
C SER A 256 -3.94 -5.66 13.13
N ALA A 257 -4.59 -4.49 13.18
CA ALA A 257 -6.02 -4.38 12.90
C ALA A 257 -6.37 -4.79 11.46
N ALA A 258 -5.56 -4.38 10.48
CA ALA A 258 -5.73 -4.75 9.08
C ALA A 258 -5.53 -6.27 8.87
N MET A 259 -4.49 -6.86 9.44
CA MET A 259 -4.27 -8.31 9.39
C MET A 259 -5.44 -9.08 10.04
N LYS A 260 -5.90 -8.66 11.22
CA LYS A 260 -7.07 -9.25 11.91
C LYS A 260 -8.31 -9.18 11.05
N ALA A 261 -8.61 -8.03 10.47
CA ALA A 261 -9.78 -7.84 9.61
C ALA A 261 -9.70 -8.70 8.36
N GLY A 262 -8.55 -8.71 7.68
CA GLY A 262 -8.31 -9.48 6.46
C GLY A 262 -8.38 -10.99 6.69
N ILE A 263 -7.71 -11.50 7.71
CA ILE A 263 -7.72 -12.93 8.05
C ILE A 263 -9.13 -13.40 8.39
N ASN A 264 -9.86 -12.66 9.22
CA ASN A 264 -11.25 -13.01 9.57
C ASN A 264 -12.17 -13.00 8.34
N ALA A 265 -11.96 -12.10 7.38
CA ALA A 265 -12.74 -12.06 6.14
C ALA A 265 -12.39 -13.26 5.24
N ALA A 266 -11.11 -13.57 5.05
CA ALA A 266 -10.66 -14.73 4.29
C ALA A 266 -11.18 -16.05 4.83
N CYS A 267 -11.17 -16.23 6.15
CA CYS A 267 -11.65 -17.45 6.82
C CYS A 267 -13.17 -17.69 6.71
N ARG A 268 -13.93 -16.75 6.16
CA ARG A 268 -15.38 -16.94 5.88
C ARG A 268 -15.65 -17.54 4.50
N VAL A 269 -14.62 -17.62 3.65
CA VAL A 269 -14.78 -18.10 2.28
C VAL A 269 -14.61 -19.64 2.25
N PRO A 270 -15.60 -20.38 1.75
CA PRO A 270 -15.49 -21.83 1.61
C PRO A 270 -14.32 -22.21 0.68
N GLY A 271 -13.58 -23.25 1.04
CA GLY A 271 -12.44 -23.73 0.29
C GLY A 271 -11.10 -23.10 0.69
N VAL A 272 -11.08 -22.17 1.65
CA VAL A 272 -9.86 -21.77 2.37
C VAL A 272 -9.54 -22.86 3.40
N LEU A 273 -8.30 -23.32 3.41
CA LEU A 273 -7.85 -24.44 4.26
C LEU A 273 -6.97 -23.97 5.41
N LYS A 274 -6.05 -23.03 5.11
CA LYS A 274 -5.07 -22.57 6.08
C LYS A 274 -4.69 -21.12 5.84
N ILE A 275 -4.40 -20.40 6.92
CA ILE A 275 -3.71 -19.11 6.93
C ILE A 275 -2.33 -19.30 7.55
N SER A 276 -1.32 -18.71 6.88
CA SER A 276 0.05 -18.64 7.36
C SER A 276 0.58 -17.21 7.20
N ALA A 277 1.86 -16.99 7.46
CA ALA A 277 2.55 -15.73 7.18
C ALA A 277 3.95 -15.97 6.66
N ALA A 278 4.44 -15.04 5.83
CA ALA A 278 5.81 -15.05 5.34
C ALA A 278 6.73 -14.32 6.32
N ASN A 279 7.86 -14.94 6.65
CA ASN A 279 8.92 -14.35 7.46
C ASN A 279 10.30 -14.88 7.03
N TYR A 280 11.32 -14.29 7.62
CA TYR A 280 12.72 -14.64 7.41
C TYR A 280 13.34 -15.16 8.72
N GLU A 281 12.57 -15.92 9.48
CA GLU A 281 12.96 -16.46 10.80
C GLU A 281 13.27 -15.34 11.83
N GLY A 282 12.71 -14.15 11.65
CA GLY A 282 12.97 -12.97 12.48
C GLY A 282 14.33 -12.34 12.28
N LYS A 283 15.02 -12.65 11.18
CA LYS A 283 16.40 -12.21 10.93
C LYS A 283 16.53 -10.91 10.15
N LEU A 284 15.49 -10.47 9.45
CA LEU A 284 15.56 -9.32 8.56
C LEU A 284 14.70 -8.13 9.02
N GLY A 285 13.46 -8.36 9.39
CA GLY A 285 12.55 -7.29 9.85
C GLY A 285 12.67 -7.06 11.36
N THR A 286 12.47 -5.81 11.78
CA THR A 286 12.52 -5.44 13.21
C THR A 286 11.18 -5.58 13.92
N HIS A 287 10.10 -5.77 13.16
CA HIS A 287 8.73 -5.92 13.69
C HIS A 287 8.24 -7.34 13.43
N GLN A 288 7.68 -7.98 14.45
CA GLN A 288 7.05 -9.28 14.31
C GLN A 288 5.55 -9.18 14.65
N PHE A 289 4.71 -9.79 13.83
CA PHE A 289 3.26 -9.86 14.00
C PHE A 289 2.84 -11.33 14.13
N PRO A 290 2.91 -11.93 15.34
CA PRO A 290 2.46 -13.29 15.56
C PRO A 290 0.97 -13.42 15.24
N LEU A 291 0.59 -14.36 14.37
CA LEU A 291 -0.79 -14.48 13.89
C LEU A 291 -1.78 -14.69 15.04
N ARG A 292 -1.42 -15.46 16.06
CA ARG A 292 -2.27 -15.67 17.25
C ARG A 292 -2.52 -14.36 18.00
N ALA A 293 -1.45 -13.60 18.29
CA ALA A 293 -1.58 -12.35 19.02
C ALA A 293 -2.32 -11.24 18.22
N VAL A 294 -2.23 -11.29 16.90
CA VAL A 294 -2.99 -10.39 16.02
C VAL A 294 -4.48 -10.70 16.05
N LEU A 295 -4.85 -11.97 16.24
CA LEU A 295 -6.26 -12.43 16.20
C LEU A 295 -6.97 -12.36 17.56
N GLU A 296 -6.22 -12.34 18.66
CA GLU A 296 -6.75 -12.08 20.01
C GLU A 296 -7.18 -10.62 20.17
#